data_a0e72df66bc47454ea64015eb21cd079
#
_entry.id   a0e72df66bc47454ea64015eb21cd079
#
_cell.length_a   1.000
_cell.length_b   1.000
_cell.length_c   1.000
_cell.angle_alpha   90.00
_cell.angle_beta   90.00
_cell.angle_gamma   90.00
#
_symmetry.space_group_name_H-M   'P 1'
#
loop_
_entity.id
_entity.type
_entity.pdbx_description
1 polymer ?
#
loop_
_entity_poly.entity_id
_entity_poly.type
_entity_poly.pdbx_seq_one_letter_code
_entity_poly.pdbx_strand_id
1 'polypeptide(L)'
;MVAQITLSEPVASGWLLILSGLIFMVGGTLYTGRAIWNWPAGQTHRYLIWERGFVIAALLAAVLGLTLLEGMLEAAGDTILAPSGMALLLIGSAVIIMAEAYSLSRQEWIYAPTVVFVVLAFLAQALFGAALLRTGLLPAWIGWSTLIWNLGCLVILPVAKPNDIYYPWLHYVAPLVIGISLLARS
;
A
#
# COMPACT_ATOMS: atom_id res chain seq x y z
N MET A 1 -1.25 -5.31 -38.93
CA MET A 1 -2.28 -4.73 -38.04
C MET A 1 -1.77 -4.93 -36.60
N VAL A 2 -1.16 -3.91 -36.01
CA VAL A 2 -0.70 -3.99 -34.63
C VAL A 2 -1.95 -3.86 -33.76
N ALA A 3 -2.28 -4.91 -32.99
CA ALA A 3 -3.35 -4.82 -32.00
C ALA A 3 -2.98 -3.72 -31.01
N GLN A 4 -3.68 -2.62 -31.00
CA GLN A 4 -3.59 -1.63 -29.95
C GLN A 4 -4.17 -2.29 -28.68
N ILE A 5 -3.29 -2.65 -27.76
CA ILE A 5 -3.71 -3.05 -26.42
C ILE A 5 -4.16 -1.75 -25.73
N THR A 6 -5.45 -1.47 -25.79
CA THR A 6 -6.05 -0.39 -24.99
C THR A 6 -6.15 -0.89 -23.55
N LEU A 7 -5.19 -0.50 -22.72
CA LEU A 7 -5.24 -0.77 -21.29
C LEU A 7 -6.33 0.12 -20.68
N SER A 8 -7.44 -0.46 -20.24
CA SER A 8 -8.48 0.31 -19.55
C SER A 8 -8.03 0.65 -18.13
N GLU A 9 -8.54 1.77 -17.59
CA GLU A 9 -8.19 2.22 -16.22
C GLU A 9 -8.41 1.15 -15.14
N PRO A 10 -9.52 0.39 -15.12
CA PRO A 10 -9.72 -0.68 -14.15
C PRO A 10 -8.67 -1.78 -14.26
N VAL A 11 -8.27 -2.16 -15.47
CA VAL A 11 -7.24 -3.18 -15.70
C VAL A 11 -5.88 -2.68 -15.24
N ALA A 12 -5.52 -1.45 -15.57
CA ALA A 12 -4.25 -0.85 -15.14
C ALA A 12 -4.17 -0.73 -13.62
N SER A 13 -5.21 -0.18 -12.98
CA SER A 13 -5.32 -0.08 -11.53
C SER A 13 -5.23 -1.46 -10.88
N GLY A 14 -6.01 -2.43 -11.37
CA GLY A 14 -6.04 -3.80 -10.85
C GLY A 14 -4.65 -4.45 -10.85
N TRP A 15 -3.94 -4.40 -11.97
CA TRP A 15 -2.58 -4.94 -12.07
C TRP A 15 -1.59 -4.21 -11.16
N LEU A 16 -1.61 -2.89 -11.10
CA LEU A 16 -0.72 -2.11 -10.22
C LEU A 16 -0.93 -2.46 -8.75
N LEU A 17 -2.17 -2.61 -8.31
CA LEU A 17 -2.50 -2.99 -6.94
C LEU A 17 -2.05 -4.43 -6.61
N ILE A 18 -2.21 -5.38 -7.54
CA ILE A 18 -1.70 -6.75 -7.35
C ILE A 18 -0.17 -6.76 -7.34
N LEU A 19 0.46 -6.11 -8.31
CA LEU A 19 1.91 -6.02 -8.41
C LEU A 19 2.53 -5.38 -7.17
N SER A 20 1.86 -4.38 -6.57
CA SER A 20 2.34 -3.77 -5.33
C SER A 20 2.50 -4.80 -4.21
N GLY A 21 1.52 -5.68 -4.03
CA GLY A 21 1.58 -6.77 -3.05
C GLY A 21 2.68 -7.79 -3.38
N LEU A 22 2.79 -8.20 -4.65
CA LEU A 22 3.82 -9.16 -5.09
C LEU A 22 5.24 -8.61 -4.93
N ILE A 23 5.47 -7.37 -5.33
CA ILE A 23 6.77 -6.69 -5.16
C ILE A 23 7.10 -6.56 -3.67
N PHE A 24 6.10 -6.20 -2.86
CA PHE A 24 6.29 -6.12 -1.41
C PHE A 24 6.67 -7.47 -0.80
N MET A 25 6.08 -8.58 -1.24
CA MET A 25 6.46 -9.91 -0.76
C MET A 25 7.94 -10.23 -0.98
N VAL A 26 8.51 -9.79 -2.10
CA VAL A 26 9.97 -9.91 -2.33
C VAL A 26 10.75 -9.09 -1.31
N GLY A 27 10.43 -7.81 -1.15
CA GLY A 27 11.07 -6.92 -0.15
C GLY A 27 10.91 -7.44 1.28
N GLY A 28 9.72 -7.93 1.64
CA GLY A 28 9.42 -8.53 2.94
C GLY A 28 10.21 -9.82 3.19
N THR A 29 10.41 -10.65 2.16
CA THR A 29 11.26 -11.86 2.25
C THR A 29 12.72 -11.46 2.48
N LEU A 30 13.22 -10.45 1.79
CA LEU A 30 14.58 -9.94 2.01
C LEU A 30 14.73 -9.39 3.43
N TYR A 31 13.76 -8.60 3.91
CA TYR A 31 13.75 -8.13 5.29
C TYR A 31 13.79 -9.28 6.30
N THR A 32 12.93 -10.28 6.13
CA THR A 32 12.86 -11.46 6.99
C THR A 32 14.17 -12.23 6.97
N GLY A 33 14.77 -12.40 5.79
CA GLY A 33 16.07 -13.03 5.61
C GLY A 33 17.18 -12.32 6.41
N ARG A 34 17.20 -10.98 6.37
CA ARG A 34 18.18 -10.20 7.10
C ARG A 34 17.90 -10.12 8.60
N ALA A 35 16.68 -9.77 8.97
CA ALA A 35 16.34 -9.40 10.35
C ALA A 35 15.98 -10.59 11.24
N ILE A 36 15.45 -11.66 10.68
CA ILE A 36 14.97 -12.83 11.44
C ILE A 36 15.85 -14.05 11.22
N TRP A 37 16.16 -14.35 9.97
CA TRP A 37 16.96 -15.54 9.63
C TRP A 37 18.47 -15.30 9.59
N ASN A 38 18.90 -14.06 9.78
CA ASN A 38 20.32 -13.65 9.82
C ASN A 38 21.14 -14.19 8.62
N TRP A 39 20.58 -14.12 7.41
CA TRP A 39 21.29 -14.54 6.19
C TRP A 39 22.63 -13.79 6.05
N PRO A 40 23.74 -14.48 5.77
CA PRO A 40 25.05 -13.83 5.64
C PRO A 40 25.06 -12.71 4.61
N ALA A 41 24.37 -12.88 3.48
CA ALA A 41 24.22 -11.85 2.45
C ALA A 41 23.48 -10.60 2.98
N GLY A 42 22.59 -10.76 3.94
CA GLY A 42 21.78 -9.68 4.52
C GLY A 42 22.58 -8.64 5.28
N GLN A 43 23.83 -8.95 5.66
CA GLN A 43 24.71 -8.02 6.37
C GLN A 43 25.43 -7.05 5.43
N THR A 44 25.20 -7.11 4.13
CA THR A 44 25.83 -6.24 3.15
C THR A 44 24.95 -5.02 2.84
N HIS A 45 25.61 -3.86 2.63
CA HIS A 45 24.90 -2.65 2.21
C HIS A 45 24.12 -2.83 0.88
N ARG A 46 24.69 -3.61 -0.06
CA ARG A 46 24.03 -3.92 -1.33
C ARG A 46 22.71 -4.67 -1.14
N TYR A 47 22.63 -5.57 -0.17
CA TYR A 47 21.41 -6.29 0.16
C TYR A 47 20.34 -5.34 0.70
N LEU A 48 20.71 -4.41 1.58
CA LEU A 48 19.82 -3.39 2.12
C LEU A 48 19.23 -2.51 1.01
N ILE A 49 20.05 -2.12 0.01
CA ILE A 49 19.57 -1.36 -1.16
C ILE A 49 18.44 -2.11 -1.89
N TRP A 50 18.62 -3.41 -2.14
CA TRP A 50 17.58 -4.21 -2.80
C TRP A 50 16.32 -4.35 -1.92
N GLU A 51 16.49 -4.67 -0.64
CA GLU A 51 15.37 -4.77 0.31
C GLU A 51 14.52 -3.49 0.30
N ARG A 52 15.14 -2.34 0.47
CA ARG A 52 14.45 -1.05 0.50
C ARG A 52 13.93 -0.63 -0.87
N GLY A 53 14.67 -0.94 -1.91
CA GLY A 53 14.23 -0.70 -3.30
C GLY A 53 12.92 -1.41 -3.62
N PHE A 54 12.76 -2.67 -3.23
CA PHE A 54 11.50 -3.39 -3.41
C PHE A 54 10.37 -2.81 -2.57
N VAL A 55 10.62 -2.41 -1.33
CA VAL A 55 9.60 -1.76 -0.48
C VAL A 55 9.12 -0.44 -1.11
N ILE A 56 10.05 0.41 -1.58
CA ILE A 56 9.69 1.67 -2.25
C ILE A 56 8.95 1.41 -3.56
N ALA A 57 9.40 0.45 -4.37
CA ALA A 57 8.74 0.11 -5.63
C ALA A 57 7.30 -0.42 -5.41
N ALA A 58 7.10 -1.24 -4.38
CA ALA A 58 5.78 -1.71 -3.99
C ALA A 58 4.84 -0.56 -3.60
N LEU A 59 5.35 0.38 -2.80
CA LEU A 59 4.60 1.56 -2.39
C LEU A 59 4.22 2.43 -3.60
N LEU A 60 5.16 2.69 -4.51
CA LEU A 60 4.89 3.46 -5.73
C LEU A 60 3.84 2.78 -6.61
N ALA A 61 3.89 1.46 -6.77
CA ALA A 61 2.88 0.71 -7.51
C ALA A 61 1.50 0.82 -6.83
N ALA A 62 1.42 0.75 -5.49
CA ALA A 62 0.18 0.94 -4.74
C ALA A 62 -0.37 2.36 -4.92
N VAL A 63 0.48 3.39 -4.81
CA VAL A 63 0.09 4.79 -5.01
C VAL A 63 -0.49 4.99 -6.41
N LEU A 64 0.21 4.52 -7.46
CA LEU A 64 -0.27 4.65 -8.83
C LEU A 64 -1.59 3.90 -9.06
N GLY A 65 -1.73 2.69 -8.52
CA GLY A 65 -2.96 1.92 -8.62
C GLY A 65 -4.13 2.59 -7.90
N LEU A 66 -3.91 3.16 -6.71
CA LEU A 66 -4.94 3.89 -5.96
C LEU A 66 -5.26 5.24 -6.60
N THR A 67 -4.31 5.91 -7.28
CA THR A 67 -4.60 7.13 -8.06
C THR A 67 -5.57 6.84 -9.21
N LEU A 68 -5.37 5.73 -9.93
CA LEU A 68 -6.33 5.33 -10.98
C LEU A 68 -7.70 4.96 -10.38
N LEU A 69 -7.72 4.29 -9.23
CA LEU A 69 -8.95 3.98 -8.51
C LEU A 69 -9.67 5.25 -8.05
N GLU A 70 -8.93 6.25 -7.55
CA GLU A 70 -9.48 7.56 -7.19
C GLU A 70 -10.23 8.19 -8.36
N GLY A 71 -9.61 8.27 -9.55
CA GLY A 71 -10.26 8.81 -10.75
C GLY A 71 -11.55 8.08 -11.12
N MET A 72 -11.58 6.75 -10.99
CA MET A 72 -12.80 5.96 -11.21
C MET A 72 -13.89 6.24 -10.15
N LEU A 73 -13.50 6.43 -8.89
CA LEU A 73 -14.42 6.77 -7.80
C LEU A 73 -14.98 8.19 -7.96
N GLU A 74 -14.15 9.14 -8.39
CA GLU A 74 -14.56 10.50 -8.72
C GLU A 74 -15.57 10.50 -9.88
N ALA A 75 -15.30 9.78 -10.95
CA ALA A 75 -16.22 9.60 -12.06
C ALA A 75 -17.54 8.93 -11.63
N ALA A 76 -17.52 8.10 -10.58
CA ALA A 76 -18.69 7.49 -9.96
C ALA A 76 -19.40 8.39 -8.92
N GLY A 77 -18.94 9.65 -8.74
CA GLY A 77 -19.58 10.66 -7.91
C GLY A 77 -18.99 10.86 -6.50
N ASP A 78 -17.82 10.26 -6.20
CA ASP A 78 -17.13 10.53 -4.94
C ASP A 78 -16.10 11.65 -5.11
N THR A 79 -16.42 12.84 -4.60
CA THR A 79 -15.58 14.03 -4.68
C THR A 79 -14.88 14.38 -3.36
N ILE A 80 -15.02 13.56 -2.33
CA ILE A 80 -14.52 13.88 -0.98
C ILE A 80 -13.67 12.75 -0.40
N LEU A 81 -14.21 11.54 -0.33
CA LEU A 81 -13.56 10.46 0.43
C LEU A 81 -12.30 9.94 -0.25
N ALA A 82 -12.38 9.61 -1.55
CA ALA A 82 -11.22 9.11 -2.29
C ALA A 82 -10.14 10.18 -2.45
N PRO A 83 -10.41 11.45 -2.84
CA PRO A 83 -9.40 12.50 -2.87
C PRO A 83 -8.76 12.76 -1.51
N SER A 84 -9.53 12.75 -0.41
CA SER A 84 -8.98 12.90 0.95
C SER A 84 -8.09 11.71 1.32
N GLY A 85 -8.52 10.49 0.98
CA GLY A 85 -7.71 9.28 1.16
C GLY A 85 -6.41 9.36 0.38
N MET A 86 -6.46 9.80 -0.89
CA MET A 86 -5.28 9.95 -1.73
C MET A 86 -4.31 10.99 -1.17
N ALA A 87 -4.79 12.13 -0.68
CA ALA A 87 -3.96 13.14 -0.03
C ALA A 87 -3.22 12.58 1.19
N LEU A 88 -3.91 11.84 2.08
CA LEU A 88 -3.30 11.20 3.23
C LEU A 88 -2.25 10.15 2.81
N LEU A 89 -2.55 9.36 1.78
CA LEU A 89 -1.63 8.36 1.26
C LEU A 89 -0.35 9.00 0.71
N LEU A 90 -0.47 10.08 -0.07
CA LEU A 90 0.68 10.77 -0.65
C LEU A 90 1.56 11.39 0.44
N ILE A 91 0.97 12.03 1.46
CA ILE A 91 1.72 12.57 2.59
C ILE A 91 2.45 11.42 3.33
N GLY A 92 1.75 10.35 3.66
CA GLY A 92 2.34 9.19 4.32
C GLY A 92 3.46 8.55 3.49
N SER A 93 3.25 8.42 2.18
CA SER A 93 4.25 7.85 1.25
C SER A 93 5.50 8.70 1.17
N ALA A 94 5.37 10.02 1.12
CA ALA A 94 6.51 10.93 1.14
C ALA A 94 7.33 10.78 2.45
N VAL A 95 6.64 10.69 3.59
CA VAL A 95 7.28 10.52 4.90
C VAL A 95 8.06 9.21 4.97
N ILE A 96 7.46 8.09 4.54
CA ILE A 96 8.17 6.79 4.61
C ILE A 96 9.30 6.68 3.59
N ILE A 97 9.15 7.21 2.37
CA ILE A 97 10.24 7.23 1.38
C ILE A 97 11.43 8.02 1.91
N MET A 98 11.21 9.16 2.55
CA MET A 98 12.29 9.93 3.19
C MET A 98 12.96 9.15 4.32
N ALA A 99 12.19 8.43 5.14
CA ALA A 99 12.73 7.59 6.22
C ALA A 99 13.56 6.42 5.67
N GLU A 100 13.10 5.79 4.58
CA GLU A 100 13.84 4.73 3.89
C GLU A 100 15.14 5.25 3.26
N ALA A 101 15.11 6.42 2.61
CA ALA A 101 16.29 7.05 2.06
C ALA A 101 17.31 7.43 3.15
N TYR A 102 16.84 7.95 4.28
CA TYR A 102 17.69 8.21 5.44
C TYR A 102 18.33 6.91 5.98
N SER A 103 17.51 5.88 6.14
CA SER A 103 17.96 4.57 6.61
C SER A 103 19.05 3.96 5.70
N LEU A 104 18.92 4.13 4.37
CA LEU A 104 19.95 3.72 3.42
C LEU A 104 21.26 4.50 3.57
N SER A 105 21.18 5.80 3.86
CA SER A 105 22.35 6.66 3.95
C SER A 105 23.10 6.54 5.29
N ARG A 106 22.37 6.34 6.39
CA ARG A 106 22.90 6.33 7.77
C ARG A 106 22.99 4.94 8.38
N GLN A 107 22.33 3.94 7.77
CA GLN A 107 22.19 2.59 8.32
C GLN A 107 21.47 2.57 9.69
N GLU A 108 20.66 3.60 9.96
CA GLU A 108 19.89 3.77 11.18
C GLU A 108 18.40 3.78 10.85
N TRP A 109 17.60 3.07 11.63
CA TRP A 109 16.16 3.04 11.49
C TRP A 109 15.50 4.14 12.32
N ILE A 110 14.64 4.94 11.69
CA ILE A 110 13.86 5.96 12.38
C ILE A 110 12.42 5.47 12.50
N TYR A 111 11.96 5.25 13.73
CA TYR A 111 10.62 4.68 13.98
C TYR A 111 9.47 5.70 13.85
N ALA A 112 9.68 6.96 14.28
CA ALA A 112 8.61 7.96 14.29
C ALA A 112 7.98 8.24 12.91
N PRO A 113 8.72 8.44 11.81
CA PRO A 113 8.12 8.57 10.48
C PRO A 113 7.34 7.33 10.05
N THR A 114 7.76 6.15 10.49
CA THR A 114 7.06 4.89 10.20
C THR A 114 5.68 4.87 10.87
N VAL A 115 5.57 5.32 12.10
CA VAL A 115 4.27 5.46 12.81
C VAL A 115 3.35 6.40 12.05
N VAL A 116 3.86 7.56 11.62
CA VAL A 116 3.08 8.54 10.85
C VAL A 116 2.57 7.90 9.54
N PHE A 117 3.44 7.22 8.80
CA PHE A 117 3.04 6.51 7.59
C PHE A 117 1.95 5.47 7.87
N VAL A 118 2.12 4.62 8.88
CA VAL A 118 1.16 3.57 9.24
C VAL A 118 -0.23 4.14 9.48
N VAL A 119 -0.32 5.20 10.30
CA VAL A 119 -1.60 5.84 10.61
C VAL A 119 -2.23 6.44 9.36
N LEU A 120 -1.46 7.20 8.58
CA LEU A 120 -1.97 7.86 7.38
C LEU A 120 -2.38 6.84 6.30
N ALA A 121 -1.62 5.76 6.11
CA ALA A 121 -1.92 4.74 5.12
C ALA A 121 -3.20 3.95 5.47
N PHE A 122 -3.40 3.57 6.72
CA PHE A 122 -4.63 2.90 7.13
C PHE A 122 -5.85 3.83 7.05
N LEU A 123 -5.74 5.09 7.47
CA LEU A 123 -6.81 6.07 7.32
C LEU A 123 -7.15 6.31 5.85
N ALA A 124 -6.14 6.47 5.01
CA ALA A 124 -6.30 6.65 3.56
C ALA A 124 -7.11 5.49 2.96
N GLN A 125 -6.68 4.25 3.22
CA GLN A 125 -7.35 3.07 2.69
C GLN A 125 -8.75 2.86 3.28
N ALA A 126 -8.98 3.24 4.54
CA ALA A 126 -10.33 3.23 5.11
C ALA A 126 -11.26 4.21 4.37
N LEU A 127 -10.77 5.39 3.98
CA LEU A 127 -11.52 6.34 3.16
C LEU A 127 -11.81 5.79 1.76
N PHE A 128 -10.87 5.07 1.12
CA PHE A 128 -11.15 4.34 -0.12
C PHE A 128 -12.23 3.28 0.07
N GLY A 129 -12.22 2.55 1.18
CA GLY A 129 -13.28 1.60 1.52
C GLY A 129 -14.66 2.26 1.64
N ALA A 130 -14.72 3.41 2.31
CA ALA A 130 -15.95 4.19 2.42
C ALA A 130 -16.40 4.77 1.06
N ALA A 131 -15.47 5.22 0.22
CA ALA A 131 -15.77 5.69 -1.14
C ALA A 131 -16.33 4.57 -2.03
N LEU A 132 -15.78 3.36 -1.93
CA LEU A 132 -16.30 2.17 -2.62
C LEU A 132 -17.72 1.83 -2.20
N LEU A 133 -18.04 1.95 -0.91
CA LEU A 133 -19.40 1.75 -0.39
C LEU A 133 -20.38 2.81 -0.91
N ARG A 134 -19.94 4.07 -0.91
CA ARG A 134 -20.76 5.21 -1.35
C ARG A 134 -21.09 5.15 -2.83
N THR A 135 -20.11 4.80 -3.66
CA THR A 135 -20.27 4.80 -5.13
C THR A 135 -20.86 3.52 -5.70
N GLY A 136 -20.70 2.39 -4.98
CA GLY A 136 -21.06 1.08 -5.51
C GLY A 136 -20.21 0.62 -6.70
N LEU A 137 -19.05 1.22 -6.92
CA LEU A 137 -18.12 0.85 -8.01
C LEU A 137 -17.73 -0.63 -7.96
N LEU A 138 -17.53 -1.17 -6.77
CA LEU A 138 -17.29 -2.59 -6.50
C LEU A 138 -18.38 -3.15 -5.59
N PRO A 139 -18.49 -4.50 -5.46
CA PRO A 139 -19.43 -5.11 -4.52
C PRO A 139 -19.24 -4.55 -3.10
N ALA A 140 -20.34 -4.32 -2.39
CA ALA A 140 -20.30 -3.71 -1.06
C ALA A 140 -19.39 -4.42 -0.07
N TRP A 141 -19.21 -5.76 -0.18
CA TRP A 141 -18.33 -6.51 0.70
C TRP A 141 -16.84 -6.08 0.55
N ILE A 142 -16.41 -5.64 -0.65
CA ILE A 142 -15.06 -5.10 -0.86
C ILE A 142 -14.88 -3.79 -0.07
N GLY A 143 -15.85 -2.88 -0.18
CA GLY A 143 -15.81 -1.62 0.57
C GLY A 143 -15.81 -1.87 2.09
N TRP A 144 -16.69 -2.75 2.58
CA TRP A 144 -16.73 -3.11 4.01
C TRP A 144 -15.46 -3.80 4.48
N SER A 145 -14.94 -4.78 3.74
CA SER A 145 -13.70 -5.45 4.11
C SER A 145 -12.52 -4.49 4.15
N THR A 146 -12.41 -3.59 3.18
CA THR A 146 -11.37 -2.55 3.14
C THR A 146 -11.49 -1.60 4.33
N LEU A 147 -12.69 -1.10 4.63
CA LEU A 147 -12.94 -0.18 5.74
C LEU A 147 -12.63 -0.84 7.09
N ILE A 148 -13.22 -2.01 7.35
CA ILE A 148 -13.08 -2.72 8.63
C ILE A 148 -11.65 -3.19 8.85
N TRP A 149 -10.98 -3.71 7.81
CA TRP A 149 -9.59 -4.13 7.89
C TRP A 149 -8.70 -2.99 8.35
N ASN A 150 -8.79 -1.85 7.68
CA ASN A 150 -7.89 -0.72 7.95
C ASN A 150 -8.17 -0.04 9.29
N LEU A 151 -9.43 0.21 9.64
CA LEU A 151 -9.80 0.73 10.94
C LEU A 151 -9.51 -0.27 12.07
N GLY A 152 -9.74 -1.56 11.83
CA GLY A 152 -9.41 -2.63 12.76
C GLY A 152 -7.92 -2.68 13.07
N CYS A 153 -7.06 -2.59 12.04
CA CYS A 153 -5.62 -2.52 12.24
C CYS A 153 -5.19 -1.29 13.06
N LEU A 154 -5.78 -0.12 12.82
CA LEU A 154 -5.48 1.09 13.59
C LEU A 154 -5.82 0.96 15.09
N VAL A 155 -6.88 0.21 15.42
CA VAL A 155 -7.29 0.01 16.82
C VAL A 155 -6.53 -1.14 17.47
N ILE A 156 -6.38 -2.27 16.76
CA ILE A 156 -5.85 -3.51 17.32
C ILE A 156 -4.32 -3.44 17.49
N LEU A 157 -3.60 -2.89 16.49
CA LEU A 157 -2.13 -2.89 16.53
C LEU A 157 -1.55 -2.16 17.74
N PRO A 158 -1.99 -0.95 18.12
CA PRO A 158 -1.48 -0.27 19.31
C PRO A 158 -1.74 -1.04 20.61
N VAL A 159 -2.85 -1.80 20.65
CA VAL A 159 -3.22 -2.59 21.85
C VAL A 159 -2.44 -3.91 21.89
N ALA A 160 -2.39 -4.63 20.76
CA ALA A 160 -1.76 -5.95 20.70
C ALA A 160 -0.23 -5.89 20.65
N LYS A 161 0.33 -4.82 20.11
CA LYS A 161 1.77 -4.61 19.88
C LYS A 161 2.16 -3.16 20.19
N PRO A 162 2.11 -2.72 21.47
CA PRO A 162 2.33 -1.32 21.82
C PRO A 162 3.74 -0.80 21.50
N ASN A 163 4.72 -1.70 21.37
CA ASN A 163 6.11 -1.34 21.09
C ASN A 163 6.46 -1.34 19.61
N ASP A 164 5.61 -1.93 18.75
CA ASP A 164 5.83 -1.96 17.31
C ASP A 164 4.50 -2.14 16.58
N ILE A 165 4.05 -1.08 15.93
CA ILE A 165 2.82 -1.10 15.11
C ILE A 165 3.13 -1.26 13.62
N TYR A 166 4.40 -1.39 13.25
CA TYR A 166 4.80 -1.48 11.85
C TYR A 166 4.76 -2.92 11.33
N TYR A 167 3.64 -3.25 10.72
CA TYR A 167 3.45 -4.48 9.97
C TYR A 167 3.18 -4.14 8.50
N PRO A 168 4.21 -3.87 7.72
CA PRO A 168 4.05 -3.29 6.38
C PRO A 168 3.22 -4.14 5.42
N TRP A 169 3.20 -5.46 5.56
CA TRP A 169 2.40 -6.33 4.71
C TRP A 169 0.88 -6.12 4.87
N LEU A 170 0.41 -5.64 6.04
CA LEU A 170 -1.01 -5.39 6.28
C LEU A 170 -1.58 -4.28 5.39
N HIS A 171 -0.74 -3.32 4.96
CA HIS A 171 -1.13 -2.25 4.06
C HIS A 171 -1.40 -2.72 2.63
N TYR A 172 -0.93 -3.92 2.24
CA TYR A 172 -1.10 -4.44 0.88
C TYR A 172 -2.29 -5.40 0.76
N VAL A 173 -2.93 -5.79 1.87
CA VAL A 173 -4.09 -6.69 1.86
C VAL A 173 -5.28 -6.06 1.15
N ALA A 174 -5.68 -4.86 1.54
CA ALA A 174 -6.82 -4.18 0.93
C ALA A 174 -6.57 -3.82 -0.55
N PRO A 175 -5.43 -3.22 -0.95
CA PRO A 175 -5.08 -3.03 -2.35
C PRO A 175 -5.12 -4.31 -3.18
N LEU A 176 -4.61 -5.43 -2.67
CA LEU A 176 -4.64 -6.71 -3.36
C LEU A 176 -6.08 -7.18 -3.61
N VAL A 177 -6.96 -7.12 -2.60
CA VAL A 177 -8.37 -7.51 -2.72
C VAL A 177 -9.10 -6.62 -3.74
N ILE A 178 -8.87 -5.31 -3.69
CA ILE A 178 -9.43 -4.36 -4.66
C ILE A 178 -8.92 -4.68 -6.07
N GLY A 179 -7.61 -4.87 -6.22
CA GLY A 179 -6.98 -5.17 -7.51
C GLY A 179 -7.54 -6.43 -8.17
N ILE A 180 -7.65 -7.54 -7.42
CA ILE A 180 -8.26 -8.78 -7.89
C ILE A 180 -9.72 -8.53 -8.32
N SER A 181 -10.46 -7.74 -7.53
CA SER A 181 -11.87 -7.46 -7.81
C SER A 181 -12.08 -6.62 -9.05
N LEU A 182 -11.18 -5.67 -9.34
CA LEU A 182 -11.18 -4.88 -10.57
C LEU A 182 -10.93 -5.76 -11.80
N LEU A 183 -9.93 -6.65 -11.75
CA LEU A 183 -9.63 -7.56 -12.85
C LEU A 183 -10.72 -8.62 -13.09
N ALA A 184 -11.41 -9.06 -12.04
CA ALA A 184 -12.51 -10.03 -12.19
C ALA A 184 -13.75 -9.43 -12.87
N ARG A 185 -13.82 -8.12 -13.04
CA ARG A 185 -14.95 -7.40 -13.66
C ARG A 185 -14.62 -6.79 -15.03
N SER A 186 -13.35 -6.72 -15.37
CA SER A 186 -12.88 -6.23 -16.66
C SER A 186 -12.87 -7.34 -17.72
#